data_6e8e111f626f69f97e74561789042555
#
_entry.id   6e8e111f626f69f97e74561789042555
#
_cell.length_a   1.000
_cell.length_b   1.000
_cell.length_c   1.000
_cell.angle_alpha   90.00
_cell.angle_beta   90.00
_cell.angle_gamma   90.00
#
_symmetry.space_group_name_H-M   'P 1'
#
loop_
_entity.id
_entity.type
_entity.pdbx_description
1 polymer ?
#
loop_
_entity_poly.entity_id
_entity_poly.type
_entity_poly.pdbx_seq_one_letter_code
_entity_poly.pdbx_strand_id
1 'polypeptide(L)' 'MKITFDVDSRTASALLKYAARWDMTPGEIIDGLMRFYKREMKERYNHE' A
#
# COMPACT_ATOMS: atom_id res chain seq x y z
N MET A 1 -1.52 0.69 -17.09
CA MET A 1 -0.06 0.82 -17.05
C MET A 1 0.48 -0.04 -15.92
N LYS A 2 1.51 -0.83 -16.21
CA LYS A 2 2.15 -1.67 -15.20
C LYS A 2 3.48 -1.07 -14.82
N ILE A 3 3.71 -1.00 -13.53
CA ILE A 3 4.95 -0.47 -12.99
C ILE A 3 5.57 -1.54 -12.10
N THR A 4 6.85 -1.76 -12.27
CA THR A 4 7.59 -2.70 -11.43
C THR A 4 8.53 -1.91 -10.55
N PHE A 5 8.55 -2.22 -9.26
CA PHE A 5 9.48 -1.60 -8.33
C PHE A 5 9.96 -2.64 -7.33
N ASP A 6 11.12 -2.37 -6.76
CA ASP A 6 11.74 -3.28 -5.80
C ASP A 6 11.27 -2.97 -4.39
N VAL A 7 10.93 -4.02 -3.66
CA VAL A 7 10.66 -3.92 -2.23
C VAL A 7 11.53 -4.98 -1.54
N ASP A 8 11.86 -4.75 -0.29
CA ASP A 8 12.65 -5.74 0.42
C ASP A 8 11.80 -7.00 0.69
N SER A 9 12.49 -8.09 1.00
CA SER A 9 11.82 -9.39 1.15
C SER A 9 10.83 -9.40 2.32
N ARG A 10 11.11 -8.62 3.35
CA ARG A 10 10.23 -8.52 4.52
C ARG A 10 8.91 -7.84 4.13
N THR A 11 8.99 -6.75 3.40
CA THR A 11 7.80 -6.05 2.92
C THR A 11 7.01 -6.90 1.94
N ALA A 12 7.70 -7.58 1.02
CA ALA A 12 7.04 -8.45 0.05
C ALA A 12 6.31 -9.59 0.76
N SER A 13 6.94 -10.21 1.76
CA SER A 13 6.32 -11.30 2.53
C SER A 13 5.07 -10.81 3.27
N ALA A 14 5.14 -9.63 3.89
CA ALA A 14 4.01 -9.05 4.60
C ALA A 14 2.86 -8.77 3.64
N LEU A 15 3.17 -8.21 2.49
CA LEU A 15 2.16 -7.90 1.48
C LEU A 15 1.42 -9.15 1.03
N LEU A 16 2.16 -10.21 0.72
CA LEU A 16 1.56 -11.46 0.28
C LEU A 16 0.73 -12.11 1.39
N LYS A 17 1.20 -12.02 2.62
CA LYS A 17 0.48 -12.55 3.78
C LYS A 17 -0.86 -11.86 3.97
N TYR A 18 -0.89 -10.55 3.90
CA TYR A 18 -2.13 -9.81 4.06
C TYR A 18 -3.06 -9.99 2.87
N ALA A 19 -2.50 -10.10 1.68
CA ALA A 19 -3.30 -10.36 0.49
C ALA A 19 -4.05 -11.68 0.62
N ALA A 20 -3.38 -12.73 1.06
CA ALA A 20 -3.99 -14.03 1.27
C ALA A 20 -5.04 -13.98 2.39
N ARG A 21 -4.72 -13.27 3.47
CA ARG A 21 -5.59 -13.20 4.64
C ARG A 21 -6.91 -12.51 4.34
N TRP A 22 -6.87 -11.46 3.53
CA TRP A 22 -8.07 -10.67 3.24
C TRP A 22 -8.67 -10.98 1.87
N ASP A 23 -8.16 -11.99 1.20
CA ASP A 23 -8.61 -12.40 -0.12
C ASP A 23 -8.57 -11.23 -1.11
N MET A 24 -7.46 -10.53 -1.10
CA MET A 24 -7.19 -9.39 -1.97
C MET A 24 -5.94 -9.63 -2.79
N THR A 25 -5.84 -8.98 -3.94
CA THR A 25 -4.59 -9.01 -4.69
C THR A 25 -3.59 -8.05 -4.02
N PRO A 26 -2.27 -8.29 -4.20
CA PRO A 26 -1.29 -7.33 -3.71
C PRO A 26 -1.50 -5.92 -4.25
N GLY A 27 -1.94 -5.80 -5.51
CA GLY A 27 -2.23 -4.51 -6.10
C GLY A 27 -3.36 -3.77 -5.39
N GLU A 28 -4.40 -4.50 -4.99
CA GLU A 28 -5.50 -3.91 -4.24
C GLU A 28 -5.06 -3.38 -2.88
N ILE A 29 -4.14 -4.10 -2.22
CA ILE A 29 -3.60 -3.64 -0.94
C ILE A 29 -2.78 -2.38 -1.13
N ILE A 30 -1.93 -2.35 -2.15
CA ILE A 30 -1.12 -1.17 -2.45
C ILE A 30 -2.02 0.03 -2.75
N ASP A 31 -3.06 -0.19 -3.52
CA ASP A 31 -4.02 0.87 -3.86
C ASP A 31 -4.67 1.46 -2.61
N GLY A 32 -5.08 0.59 -1.69
CA GLY A 32 -5.66 1.02 -0.42
C GLY A 32 -4.67 1.79 0.44
N LEU A 33 -3.43 1.32 0.50
CA LEU A 33 -2.38 2.00 1.25
C LEU A 33 -2.08 3.38 0.68
N MET A 34 -2.08 3.50 -0.64
CA MET A 34 -1.82 4.79 -1.28
C MET A 34 -2.93 5.79 -0.97
N ARG A 35 -4.18 5.33 -0.93
CA ARG A 35 -5.30 6.19 -0.57
C ARG A 35 -5.19 6.66 0.86
N PHE A 36 -4.82 5.76 1.75
CA PHE A 36 -4.63 6.09 3.16
C PHE A 36 -3.50 7.09 3.34
N TYR A 37 -2.37 6.84 2.70
CA TYR A 37 -1.20 7.71 2.78
C TYR A 37 -1.52 9.11 2.25
N LYS A 38 -2.22 9.17 1.14
CA LYS A 38 -2.60 10.43 0.52
C LYS A 38 -3.49 11.25 1.46
N ARG A 39 -4.43 10.59 2.12
CA ARG A 39 -5.30 11.25 3.09
C ARG A 39 -4.51 11.80 4.26
N GLU A 40 -3.61 10.99 4.80
CA GLU A 40 -2.78 11.41 5.94
C GLU A 40 -1.91 12.61 5.61
N MET A 41 -1.30 12.60 4.44
CA MET A 41 -0.46 13.71 4.01
C MET A 41 -1.26 14.98 3.80
N LYS A 42 -2.45 14.84 3.24
CA LYS A 42 -3.34 15.98 3.02
C LYS A 42 -3.74 16.62 4.35
N GLU A 43 -4.08 15.81 5.34
CA GLU A 43 -4.44 16.32 6.66
C GLU A 43 -3.28 17.05 7.33
N ARG A 44 -2.07 16.52 7.21
CA ARG A 44 -0.88 17.16 7.76
C ARG A 44 -0.64 18.53 7.14
N TYR A 45 -0.79 18.63 5.84
CA TYR A 45 -0.56 19.90 5.14
C TYR A 45 -1.67 20.90 5.41
N ASN A 46 -2.87 20.44 5.70
CA ASN A 46 -3.99 21.33 5.95
C ASN A 46 -4.05 21.86 7.38
N HIS A 47 -3.20 21.35 8.25
CA HIS A 47 -3.15 21.78 9.64
C HIS A 47 -2.24 22.97 9.90
N GLU A 48 -1.70 23.56 8.87
CA GLU A 48 -0.87 24.74 9.02
C GLU A 48 -1.70 26.04 9.00
#